data_eba50e2455d9c4c12deaec0d35397d87
#
_entry.id   eba50e2455d9c4c12deaec0d35397d87
#
_cell.length_a   1.000
_cell.length_b   1.000
_cell.length_c   1.000
_cell.angle_alpha   90.00
_cell.angle_beta   90.00
_cell.angle_gamma   90.00
#
_symmetry.space_group_name_H-M   'P 1'
#
loop_
_entity.id
_entity.type
_entity.pdbx_description
1 polymer ?
#
loop_
_entity_poly.entity_id
_entity_poly.type
_entity_poly.pdbx_seq_one_letter_code
_entity_poly.pdbx_strand_id
1 'polypeptide(L)'
;RLLFAGGVHEDMYYLLAMYAALGAILGHDYPFYLGFKGGKGIAATAGLILAIHPAFIPMGVILFFGTFLLTHYVSLGSLLVYAGFLIEMVIMGQMDLFSMPVGHRAEMYVIAAFLTAMAYWKHRENIKRLLSGTERKTYLFKKNKEALN
;
A
#
# COMPACT_ATOMS: atom_id res chain seq x y z
N ARG A 1 7.50 4.41 17.46
CA ARG A 1 8.73 5.21 17.62
C ARG A 1 9.02 5.50 19.09
N LEU A 2 8.02 5.90 19.89
CA LEU A 2 8.19 6.19 21.33
C LEU A 2 8.78 5.02 22.15
N LEU A 3 8.47 3.77 21.80
CA LEU A 3 8.97 2.58 22.50
C LEU A 3 10.44 2.26 22.17
N PHE A 4 10.99 2.81 21.07
CA PHE A 4 12.35 2.57 20.60
C PHE A 4 13.24 3.81 20.62
N ALA A 5 12.68 4.99 20.99
CA ALA A 5 13.44 6.23 21.06
C ALA A 5 14.56 6.13 22.10
N GLY A 6 15.82 6.19 21.65
CA GLY A 6 17.01 6.03 22.47
C GLY A 6 17.32 4.60 22.93
N GLY A 7 16.62 3.60 22.36
CA GLY A 7 16.85 2.17 22.66
C GLY A 7 17.86 1.50 21.74
N VAL A 8 18.31 0.30 22.13
CA VAL A 8 19.31 -0.53 21.40
C VAL A 8 18.87 -0.94 20.00
N HIS A 9 17.57 -0.77 19.65
CA HIS A 9 16.97 -1.21 18.39
C HIS A 9 16.29 -0.07 17.60
N GLU A 10 16.73 1.17 17.80
CA GLU A 10 16.19 2.32 17.08
C GLU A 10 16.40 2.18 15.56
N ASP A 11 17.53 1.58 15.16
CA ASP A 11 17.89 1.24 13.78
C ASP A 11 16.99 0.18 13.13
N MET A 12 16.22 -0.59 13.92
CA MET A 12 15.30 -1.62 13.44
C MET A 12 13.85 -1.18 13.37
N TYR A 13 13.52 0.05 13.77
CA TYR A 13 12.13 0.52 13.87
C TYR A 13 11.33 0.29 12.58
N TYR A 14 11.87 0.71 11.43
CA TYR A 14 11.16 0.58 10.15
C TYR A 14 11.00 -0.87 9.69
N LEU A 15 12.01 -1.71 9.93
CA LEU A 15 11.91 -3.14 9.63
C LEU A 15 10.83 -3.81 10.49
N LEU A 16 10.79 -3.53 11.78
CA LEU A 16 9.77 -4.07 12.69
C LEU A 16 8.37 -3.55 12.32
N ALA A 17 8.24 -2.29 11.91
CA ALA A 17 6.99 -1.73 11.40
C ALA A 17 6.52 -2.45 10.14
N MET A 18 7.44 -2.82 9.23
CA MET A 18 7.11 -3.60 8.03
C MET A 18 6.66 -5.02 8.37
N TYR A 19 7.28 -5.70 9.35
CA TYR A 19 6.79 -7.01 9.82
C TYR A 19 5.41 -6.93 10.47
N ALA A 20 5.17 -5.91 11.28
CA ALA A 20 3.85 -5.68 11.88
C ALA A 20 2.78 -5.43 10.80
N ALA A 21 3.11 -4.63 9.79
CA ALA A 21 2.24 -4.38 8.65
C ALA A 21 2.00 -5.64 7.80
N LEU A 22 3.04 -6.44 7.58
CA LEU A 22 2.92 -7.74 6.90
C LEU A 22 1.90 -8.63 7.61
N GLY A 23 2.02 -8.78 8.94
CA GLY A 23 1.07 -9.54 9.74
C GLY A 23 -0.35 -8.99 9.65
N ALA A 24 -0.52 -7.67 9.78
CA ALA A 24 -1.83 -7.01 9.70
C ALA A 24 -2.49 -7.17 8.32
N ILE A 25 -1.72 -6.99 7.23
CA ILE A 25 -2.22 -7.14 5.86
C ILE A 25 -2.57 -8.60 5.56
N LEU A 26 -1.71 -9.56 5.94
CA LEU A 26 -2.00 -10.98 5.79
C LEU A 26 -3.25 -11.39 6.57
N GLY A 27 -3.39 -10.95 7.81
CA GLY A 27 -4.57 -11.20 8.64
C GLY A 27 -5.86 -10.59 8.06
N HIS A 28 -5.77 -9.42 7.43
CA HIS A 28 -6.88 -8.79 6.72
C HIS A 28 -7.26 -9.53 5.42
N ASP A 29 -6.27 -9.98 4.68
CA ASP A 29 -6.45 -10.60 3.37
C ASP A 29 -6.84 -12.08 3.46
N TYR A 30 -6.43 -12.75 4.53
CA TYR A 30 -6.64 -14.18 4.76
C TYR A 30 -7.11 -14.47 6.19
N PRO A 31 -8.24 -13.87 6.65
CA PRO A 31 -8.73 -14.10 8.00
C PRO A 31 -9.20 -15.55 8.17
N PHE A 32 -8.62 -16.25 9.15
CA PHE A 32 -8.93 -17.66 9.38
C PHE A 32 -10.40 -17.90 9.74
N TYR A 33 -11.00 -16.97 10.48
CA TYR A 33 -12.41 -17.02 10.91
C TYR A 33 -13.41 -16.78 9.77
N LEU A 34 -12.95 -16.35 8.58
CA LEU A 34 -13.75 -16.23 7.34
C LEU A 34 -13.33 -17.24 6.27
N GLY A 35 -12.72 -18.38 6.66
CA GLY A 35 -12.25 -19.39 5.72
C GLY A 35 -11.19 -18.85 4.74
N PHE A 36 -10.32 -17.96 5.22
CA PHE A 36 -9.24 -17.30 4.45
C PHE A 36 -9.72 -16.45 3.25
N LYS A 37 -10.98 -16.02 3.27
CA LYS A 37 -11.59 -15.17 2.23
C LYS A 37 -11.75 -13.75 2.78
N GLY A 38 -10.69 -12.95 2.72
CA GLY A 38 -10.67 -11.56 3.18
C GLY A 38 -10.65 -10.54 2.07
N GLY A 39 -10.24 -9.32 2.42
CA GLY A 39 -10.14 -8.17 1.54
C GLY A 39 -8.96 -8.21 0.55
N LYS A 40 -8.56 -7.04 0.11
CA LYS A 40 -7.41 -6.80 -0.80
C LYS A 40 -6.32 -5.97 -0.13
N GLY A 41 -6.38 -5.79 1.19
CA GLY A 41 -5.38 -5.08 1.96
C GLY A 41 -5.36 -3.55 1.81
N ILE A 42 -6.26 -2.93 1.04
CA ILE A 42 -6.20 -1.49 0.71
C ILE A 42 -6.20 -0.63 1.97
N ALA A 43 -7.15 -0.85 2.88
CA ALA A 43 -7.25 -0.08 4.12
C ALA A 43 -6.07 -0.33 5.07
N ALA A 44 -5.61 -1.59 5.17
CA ALA A 44 -4.45 -1.94 5.98
C ALA A 44 -3.16 -1.32 5.43
N THR A 45 -3.00 -1.27 4.11
CA THR A 45 -1.87 -0.60 3.45
C THR A 45 -1.93 0.92 3.61
N ALA A 46 -3.11 1.52 3.55
CA ALA A 46 -3.26 2.95 3.88
C ALA A 46 -2.80 3.22 5.32
N GLY A 47 -3.15 2.35 6.28
CA GLY A 47 -2.66 2.41 7.65
C GLY A 47 -1.13 2.31 7.74
N LEU A 48 -0.51 1.40 6.97
CA LEU A 48 0.95 1.29 6.88
C LEU A 48 1.59 2.59 6.37
N ILE A 49 1.08 3.16 5.28
CA ILE A 49 1.58 4.41 4.69
C ILE A 49 1.53 5.56 5.70
N LEU A 50 0.44 5.67 6.46
CA LEU A 50 0.29 6.69 7.50
C LEU A 50 1.24 6.48 8.69
N ALA A 51 1.56 5.23 9.03
CA ALA A 51 2.31 4.87 10.23
C ALA A 51 3.82 4.83 10.03
N ILE A 52 4.30 4.42 8.84
CA ILE A 52 5.72 4.11 8.63
C ILE A 52 6.59 5.37 8.57
N HIS A 53 6.29 6.30 7.68
CA HIS A 53 7.03 7.56 7.55
C HIS A 53 6.17 8.62 6.85
N PRO A 54 6.16 9.90 7.34
CA PRO A 54 5.32 10.96 6.77
C PRO A 54 5.52 11.23 5.27
N ALA A 55 6.71 10.95 4.73
CA ALA A 55 7.01 11.17 3.31
C ALA A 55 6.13 10.33 2.37
N PHE A 56 5.66 9.15 2.80
CA PHE A 56 4.76 8.31 2.00
C PHE A 56 3.35 8.87 1.85
N ILE A 57 2.94 9.79 2.74
CA ILE A 57 1.56 10.33 2.74
C ILE A 57 1.26 11.13 1.46
N PRO A 58 2.09 12.11 1.04
CA PRO A 58 1.84 12.85 -0.20
C PRO A 58 1.74 11.95 -1.42
N MET A 59 2.64 10.99 -1.57
CA MET A 59 2.61 10.02 -2.66
C MET A 59 1.31 9.21 -2.67
N GLY A 60 0.94 8.61 -1.53
CA GLY A 60 -0.28 7.83 -1.40
C GLY A 60 -1.54 8.65 -1.74
N VAL A 61 -1.63 9.89 -1.24
CA VAL A 61 -2.74 10.81 -1.51
C VAL A 61 -2.80 11.17 -3.00
N ILE A 62 -1.67 11.59 -3.59
CA ILE A 62 -1.62 12.01 -4.99
C ILE A 62 -1.96 10.86 -5.92
N LEU A 63 -1.33 9.69 -5.74
CA LEU A 63 -1.58 8.54 -6.60
C LEU A 63 -2.99 7.99 -6.46
N PHE A 64 -3.52 7.88 -5.23
CA PHE A 64 -4.86 7.34 -5.03
C PHE A 64 -5.93 8.33 -5.48
N PHE A 65 -5.97 9.52 -4.88
CA PHE A 65 -7.04 10.48 -5.16
C PHE A 65 -6.88 11.13 -6.54
N GLY A 66 -5.65 11.42 -6.99
CA GLY A 66 -5.42 11.92 -8.34
C GLY A 66 -5.95 10.95 -9.40
N THR A 67 -5.58 9.66 -9.31
CA THR A 67 -6.10 8.64 -10.22
C THR A 67 -7.60 8.46 -10.10
N PHE A 68 -8.13 8.41 -8.87
CA PHE A 68 -9.56 8.25 -8.62
C PHE A 68 -10.38 9.40 -9.19
N LEU A 69 -9.97 10.64 -8.98
CA LEU A 69 -10.69 11.82 -9.47
C LEU A 69 -10.67 11.92 -11.00
N LEU A 70 -9.58 11.48 -11.64
CA LEU A 70 -9.44 11.51 -13.11
C LEU A 70 -10.15 10.36 -13.80
N THR A 71 -10.12 9.15 -13.21
CA THR A 71 -10.57 7.92 -13.88
C THR A 71 -11.82 7.29 -13.28
N HIS A 72 -12.14 7.63 -12.05
CA HIS A 72 -13.17 7.00 -11.20
C HIS A 72 -12.92 5.50 -10.89
N TYR A 73 -11.71 4.99 -11.13
CA TYR A 73 -11.30 3.62 -10.82
C TYR A 73 -10.53 3.53 -9.50
N VAL A 74 -11.20 3.06 -8.45
CA VAL A 74 -10.56 2.82 -7.13
C VAL A 74 -9.45 1.77 -7.24
N SER A 75 -9.67 0.71 -8.03
CA SER A 75 -8.70 -0.37 -8.22
C SER A 75 -7.41 0.12 -8.89
N LEU A 76 -7.51 1.03 -9.87
CA LEU A 76 -6.33 1.61 -10.52
C LEU A 76 -5.52 2.47 -9.55
N GLY A 77 -6.21 3.33 -8.77
CA GLY A 77 -5.55 4.12 -7.73
C GLY A 77 -4.82 3.25 -6.71
N SER A 78 -5.45 2.16 -6.27
CA SER A 78 -4.83 1.21 -5.34
C SER A 78 -3.57 0.56 -5.92
N LEU A 79 -3.62 0.08 -7.16
CA LEU A 79 -2.45 -0.54 -7.83
C LEU A 79 -1.28 0.45 -7.96
N LEU A 80 -1.57 1.72 -8.31
CA LEU A 80 -0.54 2.75 -8.40
C LEU A 80 0.06 3.08 -7.03
N VAL A 81 -0.75 3.09 -5.96
CA VAL A 81 -0.24 3.29 -4.59
C VAL A 81 0.71 2.17 -4.19
N TYR A 82 0.39 0.90 -4.47
CA TYR A 82 1.30 -0.22 -4.17
C TYR A 82 2.63 -0.11 -4.93
N ALA A 83 2.57 0.21 -6.23
CA ALA A 83 3.78 0.42 -7.03
C ALA A 83 4.59 1.62 -6.52
N GLY A 84 3.92 2.75 -6.26
CA GLY A 84 4.55 3.95 -5.73
C GLY A 84 5.19 3.71 -4.36
N PHE A 85 4.51 2.99 -3.47
CA PHE A 85 5.03 2.63 -2.16
C PHE A 85 6.33 1.82 -2.27
N LEU A 86 6.38 0.82 -3.14
CA LEU A 86 7.60 0.03 -3.35
C LEU A 86 8.74 0.88 -3.92
N ILE A 87 8.46 1.71 -4.92
CA ILE A 87 9.47 2.59 -5.55
C ILE A 87 9.99 3.59 -4.52
N GLU A 88 9.11 4.28 -3.81
CA GLU A 88 9.50 5.29 -2.81
C GLU A 88 10.28 4.65 -1.65
N MET A 89 9.87 3.46 -1.20
CA MET A 89 10.59 2.68 -0.18
C MET A 89 12.04 2.42 -0.59
N VAL A 90 12.27 2.00 -1.84
CA VAL A 90 13.62 1.75 -2.35
C VAL A 90 14.41 3.07 -2.46
N ILE A 91 13.81 4.12 -3.01
CA ILE A 91 14.46 5.43 -3.16
C ILE A 91 14.89 5.96 -1.78
N MET A 92 13.96 6.01 -0.82
CA MET A 92 14.23 6.52 0.53
C MET A 92 15.31 5.70 1.26
N GLY A 93 15.29 4.38 1.08
CA GLY A 93 16.31 3.53 1.66
C GLY A 93 17.69 3.68 1.01
N GLN A 94 17.78 3.92 -0.30
CA GLN A 94 19.03 4.23 -0.99
C GLN A 94 19.58 5.62 -0.59
N MET A 95 18.69 6.57 -0.26
CA MET A 95 19.06 7.88 0.29
C MET A 95 19.38 7.86 1.78
N ASP A 96 19.39 6.68 2.41
CA ASP A 96 19.63 6.45 3.84
C ASP A 96 18.68 7.21 4.79
N LEU A 97 17.48 7.52 4.33
CA LEU A 97 16.47 8.25 5.13
C LEU A 97 15.90 7.43 6.30
N PHE A 98 16.15 6.13 6.32
CA PHE A 98 15.76 5.23 7.40
C PHE A 98 16.86 5.01 8.44
N SER A 99 18.10 5.48 8.19
CA SER A 99 19.27 5.30 9.06
C SER A 99 19.44 3.84 9.53
N MET A 100 19.30 2.90 8.58
CA MET A 100 19.31 1.45 8.85
C MET A 100 20.51 0.77 8.23
N PRO A 101 21.02 -0.32 8.87
CA PRO A 101 22.03 -1.18 8.25
C PRO A 101 21.57 -1.74 6.89
N VAL A 102 22.52 -1.91 5.95
CA VAL A 102 22.21 -2.36 4.57
C VAL A 102 21.44 -3.68 4.53
N GLY A 103 21.77 -4.63 5.42
CA GLY A 103 21.06 -5.92 5.51
C GLY A 103 19.59 -5.76 5.86
N HIS A 104 19.27 -4.92 6.82
CA HIS A 104 17.87 -4.64 7.24
C HIS A 104 17.08 -3.89 6.15
N ARG A 105 17.74 -3.02 5.37
CA ARG A 105 17.10 -2.36 4.22
C ARG A 105 16.71 -3.37 3.14
N ALA A 106 17.60 -4.31 2.82
CA ALA A 106 17.30 -5.34 1.84
C ALA A 106 16.09 -6.19 2.25
N GLU A 107 16.03 -6.59 3.52
CA GLU A 107 14.91 -7.34 4.08
C GLU A 107 13.60 -6.55 4.02
N MET A 108 13.63 -5.26 4.36
CA MET A 108 12.48 -4.35 4.24
C MET A 108 11.97 -4.25 2.79
N TYR A 109 12.88 -4.17 1.80
CA TYR A 109 12.50 -4.16 0.38
C TYR A 109 11.85 -5.47 -0.06
N VAL A 110 12.35 -6.61 0.44
CA VAL A 110 11.74 -7.92 0.16
C VAL A 110 10.32 -7.99 0.69
N ILE A 111 10.08 -7.49 1.91
CA ILE A 111 8.72 -7.43 2.49
C ILE A 111 7.83 -6.51 1.65
N ALA A 112 8.29 -5.32 1.27
CA ALA A 112 7.54 -4.39 0.45
C ALA A 112 7.20 -4.96 -0.94
N ALA A 113 8.17 -5.63 -1.59
CA ALA A 113 7.96 -6.32 -2.86
C ALA A 113 6.94 -7.46 -2.75
N PHE A 114 7.03 -8.26 -1.68
CA PHE A 114 6.07 -9.33 -1.40
C PHE A 114 4.65 -8.78 -1.21
N LEU A 115 4.48 -7.74 -0.39
CA LEU A 115 3.18 -7.09 -0.19
C LEU A 115 2.61 -6.52 -1.49
N THR A 116 3.46 -5.90 -2.31
CA THR A 116 3.07 -5.38 -3.63
C THR A 116 2.63 -6.52 -4.55
N ALA A 117 3.40 -7.59 -4.67
CA ALA A 117 3.07 -8.75 -5.49
C ALA A 117 1.75 -9.40 -5.05
N MET A 118 1.56 -9.57 -3.74
CA MET A 118 0.32 -10.09 -3.17
C MET A 118 -0.88 -9.19 -3.49
N ALA A 119 -0.73 -7.87 -3.38
CA ALA A 119 -1.78 -6.91 -3.72
C ALA A 119 -2.15 -7.00 -5.20
N TYR A 120 -1.18 -7.06 -6.11
CA TYR A 120 -1.42 -7.26 -7.54
C TYR A 120 -2.15 -8.58 -7.81
N TRP A 121 -1.75 -9.66 -7.15
CA TRP A 121 -2.44 -10.93 -7.22
C TRP A 121 -3.91 -10.84 -6.75
N LYS A 122 -4.16 -10.17 -5.64
CA LYS A 122 -5.53 -9.92 -5.12
C LYS A 122 -6.35 -9.04 -6.06
N HIS A 123 -5.72 -8.19 -6.85
CA HIS A 123 -6.36 -7.31 -7.83
C HIS A 123 -6.42 -7.92 -9.26
N ARG A 124 -5.99 -9.17 -9.48
CA ARG A 124 -5.92 -9.77 -10.83
C ARG A 124 -7.21 -9.66 -11.65
N GLU A 125 -8.37 -9.80 -11.00
CA GLU A 125 -9.66 -9.66 -11.69
C GLU A 125 -9.99 -8.19 -11.99
N ASN A 126 -9.55 -7.25 -11.15
CA ASN A 126 -9.65 -5.82 -11.45
C ASN A 126 -8.74 -5.44 -12.62
N ILE A 127 -7.51 -5.98 -12.64
CA ILE A 127 -6.56 -5.77 -13.76
C ILE A 127 -7.16 -6.27 -15.07
N LYS A 128 -7.74 -7.46 -15.10
CA LYS A 128 -8.44 -7.98 -16.28
C LYS A 128 -9.55 -7.02 -16.76
N ARG A 129 -10.40 -6.54 -15.82
CA ARG A 129 -11.48 -5.60 -16.14
C ARG A 129 -10.97 -4.23 -16.58
N LEU A 130 -9.88 -3.72 -15.98
CA LEU A 130 -9.24 -2.47 -16.40
C LEU A 130 -8.73 -2.58 -17.84
N LEU A 131 -8.05 -3.68 -18.18
CA LEU A 131 -7.52 -3.92 -19.53
C LEU A 131 -8.63 -4.11 -20.57
N SER A 132 -9.78 -4.69 -20.19
CA SER A 132 -10.94 -4.87 -21.08
C SER A 132 -11.90 -3.66 -21.09
N GLY A 133 -11.62 -2.60 -20.33
CA GLY A 133 -12.50 -1.43 -20.24
C GLY A 133 -13.82 -1.66 -19.47
N THR A 134 -13.92 -2.79 -18.76
CA THR A 134 -15.17 -3.20 -18.05
C THR A 134 -15.09 -3.01 -16.53
N GLU A 135 -14.07 -2.33 -16.02
CA GLU A 135 -13.93 -2.07 -14.58
C GLU A 135 -15.02 -1.10 -14.11
N ARG A 136 -15.53 -1.36 -12.89
CA ARG A 136 -16.59 -0.55 -12.29
C ARG A 136 -16.05 0.83 -11.89
N LYS A 137 -16.66 1.88 -12.42
CA LYS A 137 -16.44 3.25 -11.98
C LYS A 137 -17.16 3.52 -10.66
N THR A 138 -16.52 4.26 -9.76
CA THR A 138 -17.08 4.69 -8.47
C THR A 138 -17.20 6.20 -8.47
N TYR A 139 -18.38 6.72 -8.16
CA TYR A 139 -18.65 8.16 -8.11
C TYR A 139 -18.96 8.59 -6.68
N LEU A 140 -18.31 9.65 -6.20
CA LEU A 140 -18.56 10.20 -4.85
C LEU A 140 -19.92 10.88 -4.74
N PHE A 141 -20.39 11.50 -5.84
CA PHE A 141 -21.65 12.22 -5.88
C PHE A 141 -22.55 11.69 -7.00
N LYS A 142 -23.84 11.55 -6.71
CA LYS A 142 -24.85 11.07 -7.67
C LYS A 142 -24.91 11.94 -8.93
N LYS A 143 -24.72 13.26 -8.78
CA LYS A 143 -24.68 14.25 -9.88
C LYS A 143 -23.59 13.97 -10.92
N ASN A 144 -22.44 13.43 -10.50
CA ASN A 144 -21.33 13.13 -11.42
C ASN A 144 -21.61 11.87 -12.28
N LYS A 145 -22.52 10.99 -11.82
CA LYS A 145 -22.93 9.81 -12.59
C LYS A 145 -23.87 10.20 -13.74
N GLU A 146 -24.71 11.20 -13.55
CA GLU A 146 -25.73 11.65 -14.53
C GLU A 146 -25.11 12.54 -15.62
N ALA A 147 -24.00 13.22 -15.34
CA ALA A 147 -23.32 14.11 -16.29
C ALA A 147 -22.45 13.39 -17.33
N LEU A 148 -22.20 12.07 -17.16
CA LEU A 148 -21.31 11.26 -17.99
C LEU A 148 -22.04 10.12 -18.76
N ASN A 149 -23.36 10.07 -18.67
CA ASN A 149 -24.25 9.24 -19.49
C ASN A 149 -25.01 10.11 -20.52
#